data_f1f4d6ab8a7db048db0eecf510b01fc6
#
_entry.id   f1f4d6ab8a7db048db0eecf510b01fc6
#
_cell.length_a   1.000
_cell.length_b   1.000
_cell.length_c   1.000
_cell.angle_alpha   90.00
_cell.angle_beta   90.00
_cell.angle_gamma   90.00
#
_symmetry.space_group_name_H-M   'P 1'
#
loop_
_entity.id
_entity.type
_entity.pdbx_description
1 polymer ?
#
loop_
_entity_poly.entity_id
_entity_poly.type
_entity_poly.pdbx_seq_one_letter_code
_entity_poly.pdbx_strand_id
1 'polypeptide(L)'
;MAITGIDISRLFDAQVDKAYSGYLDPSKKNRLIKKSLTELVEKKYRGLDTQQEYDELSSMIVADFSITPVNGKVAIAPYPISSIIYNPSGLLTITTGFELLLIVGNQVTISNVLGIAPSVNGTYTVLSVSGNTFTVQGTPGYTGTYVPNSGNVVGGPMITNYHHLLSTRCEYLITSRYITAKIIRATNASPIVITTERKTDIRSFTAVSITGVNGNTNANGVWFVKRYSYDTFALYQDAELTIPVVGNGTYVNGGHIGSFLRRAATQLVPDSKGNLIPAPTFQYPTFQMSLNKLIFSPEPSRVIIDYMSDLPIQIDVLDATTDYTLWYPEKLIFRLVNEAARQFNLESRDLSQYQAQAAETIQNP
;
A
#
# COMPACT_ATOMS: atom_id res chain seq x y z
N MET A 1 -19.71 -22.58 -0.54
CA MET A 1 -19.41 -23.52 -1.66
C MET A 1 -18.30 -22.88 -2.46
N ALA A 2 -17.26 -23.61 -2.81
CA ALA A 2 -16.18 -23.06 -3.65
C ALA A 2 -16.75 -22.68 -5.02
N ILE A 3 -16.40 -21.50 -5.53
CA ILE A 3 -16.78 -21.04 -6.89
C ILE A 3 -15.51 -20.86 -7.68
N THR A 4 -15.32 -21.70 -8.69
CA THR A 4 -14.16 -21.67 -9.58
C THR A 4 -14.38 -20.76 -10.79
N GLY A 5 -13.32 -20.48 -11.57
CA GLY A 5 -13.44 -19.72 -12.82
C GLY A 5 -14.36 -20.40 -13.83
N ILE A 6 -14.33 -21.72 -13.90
CA ILE A 6 -15.26 -22.48 -14.75
C ILE A 6 -16.71 -22.30 -14.31
N ASP A 7 -16.99 -22.26 -13.01
CA ASP A 7 -18.34 -22.02 -12.50
C ASP A 7 -18.81 -20.60 -12.84
N ILE A 8 -17.91 -19.62 -12.71
CA ILE A 8 -18.17 -18.22 -13.13
C ILE A 8 -18.47 -18.16 -14.63
N SER A 9 -17.70 -18.91 -15.46
CA SER A 9 -17.97 -19.00 -16.90
C SER A 9 -19.34 -19.59 -17.20
N ARG A 10 -19.73 -20.66 -16.50
CA ARG A 10 -21.07 -21.29 -16.65
C ARG A 10 -22.19 -20.37 -16.22
N LEU A 11 -22.03 -19.66 -15.10
CA LEU A 11 -22.97 -18.64 -14.64
C LEU A 11 -23.14 -17.52 -15.66
N PHE A 12 -22.02 -17.05 -16.25
CA PHE A 12 -22.05 -16.04 -17.30
C PHE A 12 -22.83 -16.54 -18.54
N ASP A 13 -22.53 -17.77 -19.02
CA ASP A 13 -23.22 -18.35 -20.16
C ASP A 13 -24.72 -18.56 -19.92
N ALA A 14 -25.12 -18.83 -18.68
CA ALA A 14 -26.53 -18.96 -18.32
C ALA A 14 -27.28 -17.60 -18.31
N GLN A 15 -26.56 -16.47 -18.10
CA GLN A 15 -27.14 -15.13 -18.09
C GLN A 15 -27.16 -14.48 -19.47
N VAL A 16 -26.29 -14.93 -20.38
CA VAL A 16 -26.26 -14.45 -21.75
C VAL A 16 -27.34 -15.15 -22.56
N ASP A 17 -28.17 -14.39 -23.28
CA ASP A 17 -29.19 -14.95 -24.16
C ASP A 17 -28.56 -15.78 -25.28
N LYS A 18 -28.66 -17.11 -25.16
CA LYS A 18 -28.03 -18.08 -26.08
C LYS A 18 -28.57 -18.03 -27.52
N ALA A 19 -29.69 -17.34 -27.75
CA ALA A 19 -30.27 -17.23 -29.08
C ALA A 19 -29.39 -16.42 -30.05
N TYR A 20 -28.51 -15.58 -29.52
CA TYR A 20 -27.63 -14.70 -30.29
C TYR A 20 -26.14 -14.91 -30.05
N SER A 21 -25.75 -15.78 -29.14
CA SER A 21 -24.34 -16.03 -28.83
C SER A 21 -23.89 -17.36 -29.44
N GLY A 22 -23.09 -17.27 -30.50
CA GLY A 22 -22.14 -18.35 -30.82
C GLY A 22 -21.16 -18.56 -29.64
N TYR A 23 -20.23 -19.47 -29.78
CA TYR A 23 -19.16 -19.70 -28.80
C TYR A 23 -18.48 -18.38 -28.43
N LEU A 24 -18.55 -18.03 -27.16
CA LEU A 24 -17.88 -16.84 -26.66
C LEU A 24 -16.47 -17.21 -26.21
N ASP A 25 -15.48 -16.56 -26.82
CA ASP A 25 -14.07 -16.74 -26.49
C ASP A 25 -13.83 -16.45 -25.00
N PRO A 26 -13.15 -17.34 -24.26
CA PRO A 26 -12.75 -17.11 -22.86
C PRO A 26 -12.03 -15.78 -22.61
N SER A 27 -11.19 -15.33 -23.53
CA SER A 27 -10.50 -14.04 -23.42
C SER A 27 -11.47 -12.85 -23.41
N LYS A 28 -12.55 -12.92 -24.19
CA LYS A 28 -13.62 -11.91 -24.18
C LYS A 28 -14.42 -11.96 -22.88
N LYS A 29 -14.72 -13.14 -22.36
CA LYS A 29 -15.36 -13.28 -21.03
C LYS A 29 -14.50 -12.69 -19.93
N ASN A 30 -13.22 -13.03 -19.89
CA ASN A 30 -12.26 -12.50 -18.93
C ASN A 30 -12.19 -10.96 -18.98
N ARG A 31 -12.17 -10.38 -20.19
CA ARG A 31 -12.17 -8.92 -20.36
C ARG A 31 -13.44 -8.28 -19.81
N LEU A 32 -14.61 -8.85 -20.11
CA LEU A 32 -15.90 -8.32 -19.62
C LEU A 32 -16.02 -8.41 -18.10
N ILE A 33 -15.63 -9.56 -17.53
CA ILE A 33 -15.65 -9.78 -16.09
C ILE A 33 -14.69 -8.80 -15.40
N LYS A 34 -13.47 -8.61 -15.91
CA LYS A 34 -12.51 -7.65 -15.38
C LYS A 34 -13.05 -6.23 -15.44
N LYS A 35 -13.60 -5.82 -16.56
CA LYS A 35 -14.21 -4.49 -16.75
C LYS A 35 -15.36 -4.27 -15.76
N SER A 36 -16.28 -5.21 -15.67
CA SER A 36 -17.43 -5.14 -14.75
C SER A 36 -17.02 -5.12 -13.29
N LEU A 37 -15.96 -5.89 -12.92
CA LEU A 37 -15.42 -5.87 -11.56
C LEU A 37 -14.84 -4.51 -11.21
N THR A 38 -14.05 -3.93 -12.11
CA THR A 38 -13.49 -2.58 -11.92
C THR A 38 -14.58 -1.53 -11.77
N GLU A 39 -15.58 -1.52 -12.65
CA GLU A 39 -16.70 -0.57 -12.59
C GLU A 39 -17.54 -0.74 -11.32
N LEU A 40 -17.75 -1.99 -10.88
CA LEU A 40 -18.53 -2.28 -9.67
C LEU A 40 -17.76 -1.83 -8.41
N VAL A 41 -16.46 -2.04 -8.36
CA VAL A 41 -15.59 -1.56 -7.30
C VAL A 41 -15.58 -0.04 -7.25
N GLU A 42 -15.38 0.64 -8.39
CA GLU A 42 -15.41 2.10 -8.50
C GLU A 42 -16.76 2.69 -8.05
N LYS A 43 -17.86 2.07 -8.48
CA LYS A 43 -19.20 2.51 -8.09
C LYS A 43 -19.44 2.37 -6.59
N LYS A 44 -19.01 1.25 -6.01
CA LYS A 44 -19.15 1.01 -4.57
C LYS A 44 -18.22 1.90 -3.75
N TYR A 45 -16.99 2.14 -4.23
CA TYR A 45 -16.07 3.05 -3.56
C TYR A 45 -16.64 4.46 -3.40
N ARG A 46 -17.36 4.96 -4.41
CA ARG A 46 -18.03 6.27 -4.34
C ARG A 46 -19.21 6.33 -3.36
N GLY A 47 -19.73 5.21 -2.95
CA GLY A 47 -20.86 5.08 -2.04
C GLY A 47 -20.58 4.21 -0.82
N LEU A 48 -19.33 4.19 -0.29
CA LEU A 48 -18.94 3.45 0.91
C LEU A 48 -19.56 4.05 2.21
N ASP A 49 -20.86 4.32 2.16
CA ASP A 49 -21.59 4.93 3.28
C ASP A 49 -22.28 3.88 4.15
N THR A 50 -22.33 2.62 3.72
CA THR A 50 -23.02 1.54 4.44
C THR A 50 -22.07 0.43 4.87
N GLN A 51 -22.35 -0.17 6.04
CA GLN A 51 -21.60 -1.34 6.53
C GLN A 51 -21.61 -2.50 5.52
N GLN A 52 -22.72 -2.68 4.80
CA GLN A 52 -22.83 -3.75 3.80
C GLN A 52 -21.87 -3.57 2.63
N GLU A 53 -21.68 -2.34 2.15
CA GLU A 53 -20.72 -2.04 1.07
C GLU A 53 -19.29 -2.25 1.53
N TYR A 54 -19.00 -1.87 2.79
CA TYR A 54 -17.70 -2.12 3.41
C TYR A 54 -17.40 -3.62 3.51
N ASP A 55 -18.38 -4.42 3.97
CA ASP A 55 -18.24 -5.88 4.10
C ASP A 55 -18.02 -6.56 2.73
N GLU A 56 -18.70 -6.09 1.67
CA GLU A 56 -18.55 -6.64 0.32
C GLU A 56 -17.18 -6.34 -0.31
N LEU A 57 -16.50 -5.27 0.10
CA LEU A 57 -15.15 -4.89 -0.37
C LEU A 57 -14.05 -5.21 0.66
N SER A 58 -14.41 -5.84 1.78
CA SER A 58 -13.49 -6.06 2.91
C SER A 58 -12.20 -6.79 2.54
N SER A 59 -12.24 -7.72 1.58
CA SER A 59 -11.06 -8.44 1.08
C SER A 59 -10.06 -7.54 0.33
N MET A 60 -10.50 -6.36 -0.11
CA MET A 60 -9.68 -5.37 -0.82
C MET A 60 -9.23 -4.22 0.10
N ILE A 61 -9.80 -4.13 1.30
CA ILE A 61 -9.48 -3.08 2.24
C ILE A 61 -8.29 -3.51 3.09
N VAL A 62 -7.22 -2.73 3.02
CA VAL A 62 -6.08 -2.83 3.91
C VAL A 62 -6.20 -1.76 4.96
N ALA A 63 -6.49 -2.17 6.20
CA ALA A 63 -6.62 -1.27 7.34
C ALA A 63 -5.32 -1.20 8.14
N ASP A 64 -5.09 -0.05 8.77
CA ASP A 64 -3.96 0.18 9.69
C ASP A 64 -2.56 -0.09 9.08
N PHE A 65 -2.42 0.05 7.76
CA PHE A 65 -1.10 -0.10 7.13
C PHE A 65 -0.16 1.00 7.63
N SER A 66 0.87 0.58 8.36
CA SER A 66 1.81 1.48 9.01
C SER A 66 3.09 1.61 8.20
N ILE A 67 3.50 2.83 7.89
CA ILE A 67 4.69 3.11 7.10
C ILE A 67 5.43 4.35 7.62
N THR A 68 6.76 4.29 7.63
CA THR A 68 7.61 5.45 7.96
C THR A 68 7.91 6.22 6.69
N PRO A 69 7.45 7.47 6.54
CA PRO A 69 7.70 8.27 5.35
C PRO A 69 9.17 8.69 5.26
N VAL A 70 9.62 9.02 4.06
CA VAL A 70 10.92 9.67 3.83
C VAL A 70 10.64 11.10 3.39
N ASN A 71 11.15 12.08 4.13
CA ASN A 71 10.89 13.50 3.92
C ASN A 71 9.37 13.81 3.80
N GLY A 72 8.57 13.19 4.67
CA GLY A 72 7.13 13.33 4.68
C GLY A 72 6.39 12.68 3.49
N LYS A 73 7.05 11.83 2.70
CA LYS A 73 6.50 11.25 1.47
C LYS A 73 6.40 9.74 1.57
N VAL A 74 5.34 9.17 0.94
CA VAL A 74 5.08 7.74 0.77
C VAL A 74 4.76 7.48 -0.70
N ALA A 75 5.44 6.54 -1.35
CA ALA A 75 5.14 6.16 -2.72
C ALA A 75 3.89 5.25 -2.78
N ILE A 76 3.08 5.42 -3.82
CA ILE A 76 1.85 4.65 -4.06
C ILE A 76 1.87 3.91 -5.41
N ALA A 77 3.01 3.91 -6.08
CA ALA A 77 3.23 3.16 -7.32
C ALA A 77 4.72 2.82 -7.47
N PRO A 78 5.03 1.70 -8.14
CA PRO A 78 6.41 1.36 -8.50
C PRO A 78 7.08 2.48 -9.31
N TYR A 79 8.40 2.61 -9.18
CA TYR A 79 9.17 3.58 -9.96
C TYR A 79 9.52 3.01 -11.33
N PRO A 80 8.99 3.56 -12.44
CA PRO A 80 9.39 3.11 -13.78
C PRO A 80 10.84 3.48 -14.04
N ILE A 81 11.59 2.54 -14.63
CA ILE A 81 12.99 2.74 -14.97
C ILE A 81 13.05 3.52 -16.29
N SER A 82 13.85 4.57 -16.31
CA SER A 82 14.13 5.36 -17.54
C SER A 82 15.46 4.98 -18.18
N SER A 83 16.45 4.61 -17.39
CA SER A 83 17.73 4.12 -17.91
C SER A 83 18.47 3.21 -16.92
N ILE A 84 19.29 2.32 -17.45
CA ILE A 84 20.23 1.51 -16.68
C ILE A 84 21.60 1.62 -17.36
N ILE A 85 22.61 1.98 -16.58
CA ILE A 85 24.02 1.97 -16.97
C ILE A 85 24.73 0.99 -16.05
N TYR A 86 25.62 0.19 -16.59
CA TYR A 86 26.42 -0.75 -15.83
C TYR A 86 27.90 -0.64 -16.19
N ASN A 87 28.75 -1.01 -15.25
CA ASN A 87 30.19 -1.06 -15.46
C ASN A 87 30.72 -2.52 -15.46
N PRO A 88 31.95 -2.78 -15.86
CA PRO A 88 32.52 -4.14 -15.90
C PRO A 88 32.58 -4.84 -14.54
N SER A 89 32.59 -4.10 -13.42
CA SER A 89 32.56 -4.67 -12.07
C SER A 89 31.16 -5.06 -11.59
N GLY A 90 30.12 -4.84 -12.42
CA GLY A 90 28.73 -5.16 -12.11
C GLY A 90 28.00 -4.09 -11.31
N LEU A 91 28.57 -2.89 -11.11
CA LEU A 91 27.84 -1.79 -10.51
C LEU A 91 26.77 -1.29 -11.49
N LEU A 92 25.51 -1.31 -11.05
CA LEU A 92 24.38 -0.81 -11.80
C LEU A 92 24.04 0.60 -11.33
N THR A 93 23.92 1.54 -12.26
CA THR A 93 23.35 2.88 -12.05
C THR A 93 22.00 2.94 -12.71
N ILE A 94 20.95 3.11 -11.93
CA ILE A 94 19.55 3.04 -12.36
C ILE A 94 18.93 4.41 -12.16
N THR A 95 18.35 4.96 -13.24
CA THR A 95 17.59 6.21 -13.21
C THR A 95 16.12 5.90 -13.40
N THR A 96 15.27 6.50 -12.61
CA THR A 96 13.81 6.33 -12.65
C THR A 96 13.11 7.57 -13.19
N GLY A 97 11.88 7.42 -13.61
CA GLY A 97 11.06 8.53 -14.12
C GLY A 97 10.63 9.54 -13.06
N PHE A 98 10.72 9.17 -11.78
CA PHE A 98 10.27 9.99 -10.64
C PHE A 98 11.31 10.05 -9.55
N GLU A 99 11.22 11.08 -8.68
CA GLU A 99 12.01 11.20 -7.46
C GLU A 99 11.86 9.95 -6.58
N LEU A 100 12.98 9.38 -6.18
CA LEU A 100 13.05 8.20 -5.34
C LEU A 100 12.88 8.55 -3.86
N LEU A 101 12.14 7.70 -3.14
CA LEU A 101 12.04 7.74 -1.68
C LEU A 101 12.91 6.64 -1.06
N LEU A 102 14.11 6.47 -1.58
CA LEU A 102 15.09 5.48 -1.11
C LEU A 102 16.15 6.14 -0.25
N ILE A 103 16.69 5.36 0.67
CA ILE A 103 17.92 5.69 1.40
C ILE A 103 18.93 4.57 1.23
N VAL A 104 20.21 4.88 1.44
CA VAL A 104 21.28 3.89 1.43
C VAL A 104 20.97 2.76 2.41
N GLY A 105 21.15 1.52 1.98
CA GLY A 105 20.84 0.33 2.75
C GLY A 105 19.41 -0.22 2.53
N ASN A 106 18.53 0.51 1.87
CA ASN A 106 17.22 -0.04 1.52
C ASN A 106 17.36 -1.26 0.60
N GLN A 107 16.46 -2.22 0.77
CA GLN A 107 16.25 -3.29 -0.20
C GLN A 107 15.33 -2.77 -1.31
N VAL A 108 15.70 -3.05 -2.56
CA VAL A 108 14.89 -2.74 -3.75
C VAL A 108 14.75 -3.97 -4.62
N THR A 109 13.57 -4.17 -5.19
CA THR A 109 13.31 -5.22 -6.18
C THR A 109 13.17 -4.59 -7.56
N ILE A 110 14.00 -5.03 -8.49
CA ILE A 110 13.96 -4.65 -9.90
C ILE A 110 13.25 -5.76 -10.65
N SER A 111 12.30 -5.41 -11.50
CA SER A 111 11.51 -6.37 -12.27
C SER A 111 11.23 -5.90 -13.69
N ASN A 112 10.94 -6.85 -14.59
CA ASN A 112 10.54 -6.59 -15.98
C ASN A 112 11.53 -5.77 -16.83
N VAL A 113 12.81 -5.78 -16.48
CA VAL A 113 13.88 -5.17 -17.29
C VAL A 113 14.21 -6.09 -18.45
N LEU A 114 14.32 -5.52 -19.64
CA LEU A 114 14.66 -6.21 -20.89
C LEU A 114 15.96 -5.66 -21.49
N GLY A 115 16.61 -6.49 -22.32
CA GLY A 115 17.76 -6.09 -23.15
C GLY A 115 19.12 -6.22 -22.49
N ILE A 116 19.22 -6.54 -21.20
CA ILE A 116 20.48 -6.74 -20.48
C ILE A 116 20.62 -8.22 -20.10
N ALA A 117 21.79 -8.78 -20.33
CA ALA A 117 22.17 -10.16 -20.00
C ALA A 117 23.50 -10.19 -19.21
N PRO A 118 23.63 -11.00 -18.13
CA PRO A 118 22.55 -11.71 -17.47
C PRO A 118 21.46 -10.76 -16.96
N SER A 119 20.27 -11.31 -16.64
CA SER A 119 19.14 -10.49 -16.18
C SER A 119 19.51 -9.66 -14.96
N VAL A 120 19.15 -8.37 -14.99
CA VAL A 120 19.25 -7.46 -13.83
C VAL A 120 18.01 -7.49 -12.95
N ASN A 121 17.01 -8.32 -13.26
CA ASN A 121 15.84 -8.50 -12.41
C ASN A 121 16.26 -9.24 -11.13
N GLY A 122 15.85 -8.72 -9.98
CA GLY A 122 16.23 -9.28 -8.69
C GLY A 122 16.12 -8.27 -7.55
N THR A 123 16.50 -8.70 -6.35
CA THR A 123 16.52 -7.87 -5.15
C THR A 123 17.95 -7.45 -4.83
N TYR A 124 18.14 -6.16 -4.56
CA TYR A 124 19.43 -5.53 -4.33
C TYR A 124 19.39 -4.60 -3.13
N THR A 125 20.57 -4.36 -2.55
CA THR A 125 20.75 -3.32 -1.53
C THR A 125 21.24 -2.03 -2.19
N VAL A 126 20.61 -0.91 -1.87
CA VAL A 126 20.96 0.42 -2.37
C VAL A 126 22.29 0.88 -1.77
N LEU A 127 23.25 1.23 -2.64
CA LEU A 127 24.57 1.73 -2.26
C LEU A 127 24.65 3.25 -2.23
N SER A 128 23.97 3.92 -3.14
CA SER A 128 23.88 5.38 -3.17
C SER A 128 22.57 5.84 -3.76
N VAL A 129 22.11 7.04 -3.40
CA VAL A 129 20.91 7.69 -3.95
C VAL A 129 21.21 9.14 -4.23
N SER A 130 20.78 9.63 -5.40
CA SER A 130 20.87 11.05 -5.78
C SER A 130 19.69 11.41 -6.69
N GLY A 131 18.73 12.13 -6.14
CA GLY A 131 17.50 12.53 -6.86
C GLY A 131 16.67 11.32 -7.32
N ASN A 132 16.61 11.12 -8.64
CA ASN A 132 15.93 10.00 -9.27
C ASN A 132 16.87 8.86 -9.70
N THR A 133 18.12 8.89 -9.25
CA THR A 133 19.15 7.88 -9.60
C THR A 133 19.65 7.19 -8.35
N PHE A 134 19.88 5.88 -8.44
CA PHE A 134 20.48 5.09 -7.37
C PHE A 134 21.44 4.05 -7.95
N THR A 135 22.35 3.54 -7.10
CA THR A 135 23.28 2.49 -7.49
C THR A 135 23.10 1.25 -6.63
N VAL A 136 23.29 0.09 -7.26
CA VAL A 136 23.32 -1.22 -6.60
C VAL A 136 24.43 -2.08 -7.16
N GLN A 137 24.91 -3.04 -6.38
CA GLN A 137 25.88 -4.03 -6.84
C GLN A 137 25.14 -5.24 -7.40
N GLY A 138 25.28 -5.47 -8.68
CA GLY A 138 24.88 -6.69 -9.36
C GLY A 138 26.07 -7.62 -9.61
N THR A 139 25.92 -8.54 -10.56
CA THR A 139 26.97 -9.47 -10.98
C THR A 139 27.87 -8.82 -12.04
N PRO A 140 29.16 -9.09 -12.07
CA PRO A 140 30.01 -8.68 -13.18
C PRO A 140 29.61 -9.34 -14.51
N GLY A 141 29.95 -8.69 -15.64
CA GLY A 141 29.80 -9.29 -16.97
C GLY A 141 28.45 -9.02 -17.66
N TYR A 142 27.74 -7.97 -17.27
CA TYR A 142 26.57 -7.52 -18.03
C TYR A 142 26.91 -7.16 -19.46
N THR A 143 26.01 -7.53 -20.38
CA THR A 143 26.06 -7.25 -21.83
C THR A 143 24.69 -6.80 -22.33
N GLY A 144 24.64 -6.27 -23.55
CA GLY A 144 23.40 -5.81 -24.17
C GLY A 144 23.10 -4.35 -23.87
N THR A 145 21.89 -3.94 -24.22
CA THR A 145 21.43 -2.54 -24.04
C THR A 145 20.06 -2.53 -23.42
N TYR A 146 19.86 -1.69 -22.42
CA TYR A 146 18.56 -1.49 -21.77
C TYR A 146 17.49 -1.11 -22.80
N VAL A 147 16.36 -1.80 -22.78
CA VAL A 147 15.20 -1.45 -23.62
C VAL A 147 14.41 -0.34 -22.89
N PRO A 148 14.30 0.86 -23.49
CA PRO A 148 13.58 1.98 -22.89
C PRO A 148 12.14 1.62 -22.48
N ASN A 149 11.70 2.18 -21.35
CA ASN A 149 10.37 1.94 -20.76
C ASN A 149 10.11 0.49 -20.34
N SER A 150 11.13 -0.33 -20.22
CA SER A 150 11.04 -1.62 -19.56
C SER A 150 11.45 -1.49 -18.09
N GLY A 151 10.87 -2.36 -17.24
CA GLY A 151 11.27 -2.47 -15.85
C GLY A 151 10.71 -1.44 -14.90
N ASN A 152 10.59 -1.89 -13.65
CA ASN A 152 10.14 -1.12 -12.52
C ASN A 152 11.00 -1.43 -11.29
N VAL A 153 11.05 -0.46 -10.37
CA VAL A 153 11.67 -0.60 -9.05
C VAL A 153 10.62 -0.49 -7.97
N VAL A 154 10.65 -1.43 -7.04
CA VAL A 154 9.85 -1.44 -5.81
C VAL A 154 10.80 -1.38 -4.62
N GLY A 155 10.56 -0.44 -3.70
CA GLY A 155 11.38 -0.31 -2.48
C GLY A 155 11.19 1.02 -1.77
N GLY A 156 11.73 1.12 -0.56
CA GLY A 156 11.52 2.26 0.31
C GLY A 156 10.09 2.32 0.88
N PRO A 157 9.63 3.49 1.36
CA PRO A 157 8.27 3.65 1.87
C PRO A 157 7.26 3.67 0.72
N MET A 158 6.80 2.48 0.33
CA MET A 158 5.94 2.28 -0.84
C MET A 158 4.76 1.36 -0.52
N ILE A 159 3.59 1.73 -1.05
CA ILE A 159 2.41 0.87 -1.14
C ILE A 159 2.35 0.34 -2.57
N THR A 160 2.58 -0.96 -2.76
CA THR A 160 2.76 -1.57 -4.08
C THR A 160 1.46 -1.91 -4.80
N ASN A 161 0.38 -2.07 -4.05
CA ASN A 161 -0.94 -2.49 -4.54
C ASN A 161 -2.03 -1.44 -4.22
N TYR A 162 -1.65 -0.16 -4.25
CA TYR A 162 -2.55 0.94 -3.97
C TYR A 162 -3.56 1.16 -5.10
N HIS A 163 -4.84 1.21 -4.76
CA HIS A 163 -5.93 1.55 -5.68
C HIS A 163 -6.61 2.87 -5.27
N HIS A 164 -7.22 2.92 -4.09
CA HIS A 164 -7.87 4.10 -3.54
C HIS A 164 -7.52 4.33 -2.08
N LEU A 165 -7.40 5.60 -1.70
CA LEU A 165 -7.20 6.01 -0.33
C LEU A 165 -8.54 6.07 0.42
N LEU A 166 -8.62 5.42 1.57
CA LEU A 166 -9.78 5.48 2.46
C LEU A 166 -9.58 6.50 3.58
N SER A 167 -8.48 6.37 4.30
CA SER A 167 -8.14 7.30 5.36
C SER A 167 -6.62 7.40 5.59
N THR A 168 -6.19 8.49 6.21
CA THR A 168 -4.80 8.65 6.64
C THR A 168 -4.74 9.23 8.05
N ARG A 169 -3.79 8.73 8.83
CA ARG A 169 -3.50 9.22 10.18
C ARG A 169 -2.01 9.44 10.30
N CYS A 170 -1.63 10.65 10.67
CA CYS A 170 -0.24 11.01 10.92
C CYS A 170 0.09 10.82 12.40
N GLU A 171 1.23 10.21 12.68
CA GLU A 171 1.77 10.10 14.03
C GLU A 171 3.01 10.98 14.15
N TYR A 172 3.02 11.82 15.17
CA TYR A 172 4.11 12.73 15.49
C TYR A 172 4.70 12.35 16.85
N LEU A 173 6.02 12.20 16.88
CA LEU A 173 6.70 12.08 18.16
C LEU A 173 6.68 13.43 18.85
N ILE A 174 5.93 13.55 19.92
CA ILE A 174 5.88 14.78 20.71
C ILE A 174 6.96 14.70 21.78
N THR A 175 7.96 15.57 21.63
CA THR A 175 9.00 15.80 22.62
C THR A 175 8.62 16.91 23.63
N SER A 176 7.35 17.31 23.64
CA SER A 176 6.85 18.36 24.54
C SER A 176 6.97 17.92 25.99
N ARG A 177 7.37 18.85 26.84
CA ARG A 177 7.58 18.68 28.29
C ARG A 177 6.38 18.09 29.04
N TYR A 178 5.18 18.17 28.47
CA TYR A 178 3.95 17.65 29.08
C TYR A 178 3.67 16.18 28.77
N ILE A 179 4.26 15.62 27.71
CA ILE A 179 3.99 14.26 27.22
C ILE A 179 5.23 13.35 27.35
N THR A 180 6.42 13.93 27.51
CA THR A 180 7.66 13.19 27.79
C THR A 180 7.89 13.09 29.28
N ALA A 181 8.29 11.92 29.76
CA ALA A 181 8.74 11.71 31.14
C ALA A 181 10.17 11.16 31.14
N LYS A 182 10.97 11.62 32.10
CA LYS A 182 12.31 11.06 32.32
C LYS A 182 12.18 9.67 32.91
N ILE A 183 12.98 8.74 32.41
CA ILE A 183 13.10 7.39 32.95
C ILE A 183 14.06 7.42 34.11
N ILE A 184 13.67 6.84 35.24
CA ILE A 184 14.50 6.72 36.45
C ILE A 184 14.92 5.28 36.73
N ARG A 185 14.32 4.31 36.04
CA ARG A 185 14.63 2.90 36.15
C ARG A 185 14.23 2.12 34.91
N ALA A 186 15.04 1.14 34.52
CA ALA A 186 14.70 0.12 33.53
C ALA A 186 15.25 -1.25 34.03
N THR A 187 14.40 -2.26 34.12
CA THR A 187 14.80 -3.59 34.58
C THR A 187 15.54 -4.36 33.49
N ASN A 188 16.56 -5.12 33.86
CA ASN A 188 17.18 -6.10 32.95
C ASN A 188 16.37 -7.40 33.00
N ALA A 189 15.21 -7.39 32.36
CA ALA A 189 14.25 -8.50 32.41
C ALA A 189 13.56 -8.68 31.05
N SER A 190 12.69 -9.67 30.94
CA SER A 190 11.81 -9.92 29.79
C SER A 190 10.36 -10.05 30.29
N PRO A 191 9.50 -9.05 29.99
CA PRO A 191 9.75 -7.77 29.36
C PRO A 191 10.60 -6.82 30.21
N ILE A 192 11.28 -5.86 29.55
CA ILE A 192 11.85 -4.71 30.26
C ILE A 192 10.71 -3.93 30.88
N VAL A 193 10.85 -3.58 32.16
CA VAL A 193 9.93 -2.68 32.86
C VAL A 193 10.63 -1.38 33.15
N ILE A 194 10.07 -0.27 32.66
CA ILE A 194 10.56 1.08 32.90
C ILE A 194 9.73 1.76 33.99
N THR A 195 10.37 2.65 34.75
CA THR A 195 9.71 3.54 35.70
C THR A 195 10.08 4.98 35.37
N THR A 196 9.09 5.86 35.36
CA THR A 196 9.26 7.27 35.05
C THR A 196 9.29 8.13 36.33
N GLU A 197 9.96 9.28 36.26
CA GLU A 197 10.07 10.23 37.37
C GLU A 197 8.71 10.82 37.79
N ARG A 198 7.77 10.87 36.85
CA ARG A 198 6.43 11.40 37.07
C ARG A 198 5.36 10.51 36.45
N LYS A 199 4.15 10.60 36.97
CA LYS A 199 2.96 9.95 36.41
C LYS A 199 2.69 10.47 35.00
N THR A 200 2.30 9.58 34.11
CA THR A 200 1.94 9.87 32.71
C THR A 200 0.58 9.28 32.38
N ASP A 201 -0.09 9.82 31.35
CA ASP A 201 -1.35 9.29 30.84
C ASP A 201 -1.17 8.25 29.71
N ILE A 202 0.03 7.69 29.57
CA ILE A 202 0.30 6.64 28.61
C ILE A 202 -0.57 5.41 28.96
N ARG A 203 -1.35 4.94 28.01
CA ARG A 203 -2.24 3.78 28.18
C ARG A 203 -1.58 2.50 27.67
N SER A 204 -2.07 1.35 28.13
CA SER A 204 -1.69 0.05 27.53
C SER A 204 -2.04 0.04 26.04
N PHE A 205 -1.30 -0.74 25.27
CA PHE A 205 -1.41 -0.87 23.81
C PHE A 205 -1.04 0.41 23.02
N THR A 206 -0.46 1.43 23.68
CA THR A 206 0.01 2.64 23.02
C THR A 206 1.47 2.46 22.59
N ALA A 207 1.80 2.89 21.38
CA ALA A 207 3.18 3.00 20.93
C ALA A 207 3.85 4.19 21.62
N VAL A 208 5.08 3.98 22.09
CA VAL A 208 5.93 4.99 22.73
C VAL A 208 7.31 4.98 22.10
N SER A 209 7.99 6.13 22.13
CA SER A 209 9.41 6.19 21.80
C SER A 209 10.23 6.39 23.07
N ILE A 210 11.28 5.60 23.21
CA ILE A 210 12.25 5.70 24.30
C ILE A 210 13.62 5.97 23.71
N THR A 211 14.30 6.99 24.25
CA THR A 211 15.63 7.40 23.79
C THR A 211 16.50 7.76 24.97
N GLY A 212 17.84 7.57 24.84
CA GLY A 212 18.82 8.02 25.80
C GLY A 212 18.95 7.17 27.07
N VAL A 213 18.44 5.95 27.08
CA VAL A 213 18.69 4.97 28.16
C VAL A 213 20.11 4.43 28.03
N ASN A 214 20.91 4.52 29.10
CA ASN A 214 22.25 3.99 29.18
C ASN A 214 22.27 2.70 30.02
N GLY A 215 23.13 1.75 29.65
CA GLY A 215 23.29 0.45 30.29
C GLY A 215 22.33 -0.60 29.72
N ASN A 216 21.03 -0.45 29.88
CA ASN A 216 20.03 -1.30 29.25
C ASN A 216 19.58 -0.68 27.90
N THR A 217 20.44 -0.75 26.90
CA THR A 217 20.22 -0.05 25.62
C THR A 217 19.10 -0.63 24.78
N ASN A 218 18.68 -1.89 25.01
CA ASN A 218 17.51 -2.47 24.37
C ASN A 218 16.18 -1.80 24.77
N ALA A 219 16.18 -0.99 25.82
CA ALA A 219 15.02 -0.17 26.15
C ALA A 219 14.81 0.98 25.15
N ASN A 220 15.87 1.41 24.42
CA ASN A 220 15.75 2.45 23.41
C ASN A 220 15.05 1.90 22.15
N GLY A 221 14.13 2.68 21.60
CA GLY A 221 13.37 2.27 20.41
C GLY A 221 11.93 2.71 20.47
N VAL A 222 11.14 2.18 19.56
CA VAL A 222 9.69 2.36 19.52
C VAL A 222 9.05 1.04 19.97
N TRP A 223 8.29 1.10 21.04
CA TRP A 223 7.72 -0.07 21.70
C TRP A 223 6.26 0.14 22.01
N PHE A 224 5.50 -0.95 22.08
CA PHE A 224 4.17 -0.95 22.67
C PHE A 224 4.28 -1.18 24.18
N VAL A 225 3.39 -0.53 24.95
CA VAL A 225 3.46 -0.61 26.40
C VAL A 225 2.27 -1.31 27.01
N LYS A 226 2.56 -2.11 28.07
CA LYS A 226 1.58 -2.58 29.05
C LYS A 226 1.76 -1.76 30.32
N ARG A 227 0.75 -0.96 30.66
CA ARG A 227 0.78 -0.12 31.85
C ARG A 227 0.50 -0.96 33.10
N TYR A 228 1.40 -0.94 34.07
CA TYR A 228 1.18 -1.48 35.40
C TYR A 228 0.70 -0.42 36.38
N SER A 229 1.24 0.80 36.27
CA SER A 229 0.80 1.98 37.01
C SER A 229 0.93 3.22 36.12
N TYR A 230 0.61 4.42 36.67
CA TYR A 230 0.77 5.67 35.95
C TYR A 230 2.22 6.07 35.65
N ASP A 231 3.18 5.39 36.26
CA ASP A 231 4.62 5.65 36.10
C ASP A 231 5.42 4.38 35.74
N THR A 232 4.77 3.22 35.58
CA THR A 232 5.47 1.95 35.36
C THR A 232 4.88 1.21 34.17
N PHE A 233 5.73 0.85 33.19
CA PHE A 233 5.34 0.29 31.90
C PHE A 233 6.26 -0.87 31.51
N ALA A 234 5.69 -1.98 31.05
CA ALA A 234 6.41 -3.05 30.40
C ALA A 234 6.44 -2.87 28.88
N LEU A 235 7.57 -3.20 28.23
CA LEU A 235 7.82 -2.94 26.82
C LEU A 235 7.62 -4.21 25.97
N TYR A 236 6.94 -4.05 24.82
CA TYR A 236 6.66 -5.11 23.86
C TYR A 236 6.94 -4.64 22.43
N GLN A 237 7.27 -5.58 21.53
CA GLN A 237 7.58 -5.30 20.14
C GLN A 237 6.30 -5.18 19.29
N ASP A 238 5.20 -5.80 19.71
CA ASP A 238 3.93 -5.91 19.00
C ASP A 238 2.77 -5.23 19.74
N ALA A 239 1.74 -4.84 19.01
CA ALA A 239 0.56 -4.16 19.55
C ALA A 239 -0.29 -5.08 20.45
N GLU A 240 -0.24 -6.39 20.22
CA GLU A 240 -0.94 -7.43 20.98
C GLU A 240 -0.29 -7.73 22.33
N LEU A 241 0.91 -7.16 22.59
CA LEU A 241 1.72 -7.36 23.81
C LEU A 241 2.09 -8.83 24.05
N THR A 242 2.45 -9.54 22.99
CA THR A 242 2.82 -10.95 23.03
C THR A 242 4.33 -11.17 23.00
N ILE A 243 5.08 -10.29 22.31
CA ILE A 243 6.52 -10.38 22.12
C ILE A 243 7.23 -9.38 23.04
N PRO A 244 7.81 -9.83 24.19
CA PRO A 244 8.45 -8.94 25.14
C PRO A 244 9.79 -8.39 24.61
N VAL A 245 10.11 -7.15 24.97
CA VAL A 245 11.45 -6.60 24.76
C VAL A 245 12.37 -7.11 25.88
N VAL A 246 13.48 -7.73 25.47
CA VAL A 246 14.42 -8.35 26.41
C VAL A 246 15.54 -7.38 26.77
N GLY A 247 15.83 -7.24 28.06
CA GLY A 247 16.93 -6.41 28.54
C GLY A 247 18.31 -6.96 28.16
N ASN A 248 19.27 -6.07 27.96
CA ASN A 248 20.65 -6.39 27.57
C ASN A 248 21.71 -5.85 28.56
N GLY A 249 21.28 -5.36 29.71
CA GLY A 249 22.20 -4.82 30.71
C GLY A 249 21.49 -4.10 31.84
N THR A 250 22.25 -3.72 32.85
CA THR A 250 21.75 -2.99 34.02
C THR A 250 21.57 -1.52 33.63
N TYR A 251 20.41 -0.92 33.96
CA TYR A 251 20.17 0.50 33.78
C TYR A 251 21.18 1.32 34.59
N VAL A 252 21.83 2.25 33.92
CA VAL A 252 22.82 3.16 34.56
C VAL A 252 22.19 4.51 34.82
N ASN A 253 21.73 5.17 33.77
CA ASN A 253 21.08 6.48 33.85
C ASN A 253 20.41 6.88 32.51
N GLY A 254 19.77 8.04 32.52
CA GLY A 254 19.23 8.66 31.33
C GLY A 254 17.91 8.08 30.85
N GLY A 255 17.51 8.50 29.70
CA GLY A 255 16.29 8.05 29.03
C GLY A 255 15.06 8.93 29.25
N HIS A 256 14.32 9.04 28.16
CA HIS A 256 13.02 9.72 28.15
C HIS A 256 12.04 8.83 27.40
N ILE A 257 10.80 8.76 27.89
CA ILE A 257 9.67 8.14 27.20
C ILE A 257 8.77 9.27 26.67
N GLY A 258 8.35 9.15 25.41
CA GLY A 258 7.38 10.04 24.77
C GLY A 258 6.27 9.24 24.08
N SER A 259 5.05 9.77 24.10
CA SER A 259 3.95 9.21 23.33
C SER A 259 3.82 9.89 21.97
N PHE A 260 3.24 9.17 21.02
CA PHE A 260 2.93 9.72 19.71
C PHE A 260 1.59 10.46 19.74
N LEU A 261 1.54 11.63 19.09
CA LEU A 261 0.29 12.30 18.76
C LEU A 261 -0.22 11.72 17.45
N ARG A 262 -1.36 11.05 17.47
CA ARG A 262 -2.04 10.57 16.27
C ARG A 262 -3.13 11.56 15.86
N ARG A 263 -3.11 11.99 14.61
CA ARG A 263 -4.11 12.89 14.03
C ARG A 263 -4.49 12.43 12.62
N ALA A 264 -5.79 12.50 12.31
CA ALA A 264 -6.24 12.35 10.94
C ALA A 264 -5.67 13.46 10.06
N ALA A 265 -5.19 13.12 8.88
CA ALA A 265 -4.71 14.10 7.91
C ALA A 265 -5.81 14.39 6.90
N THR A 266 -6.00 15.69 6.59
CA THR A 266 -6.98 16.14 5.61
C THR A 266 -6.30 16.32 4.25
N GLN A 267 -6.93 15.86 3.19
CA GLN A 267 -6.42 16.06 1.85
C GLN A 267 -6.51 17.54 1.46
N LEU A 268 -5.37 18.10 1.05
CA LEU A 268 -5.32 19.40 0.40
C LEU A 268 -5.68 19.24 -1.08
N VAL A 269 -6.84 19.73 -1.45
CA VAL A 269 -7.21 19.91 -2.86
C VAL A 269 -6.89 21.36 -3.21
N PRO A 270 -6.14 21.64 -4.28
CA PRO A 270 -5.92 23.00 -4.74
C PRO A 270 -7.28 23.68 -5.00
N ASP A 271 -7.59 24.72 -4.24
CA ASP A 271 -8.79 25.49 -4.51
C ASP A 271 -8.53 26.35 -5.76
N SER A 272 -9.39 26.21 -6.76
CA SER A 272 -9.36 27.01 -8.00
C SER A 272 -9.54 28.52 -7.76
N LYS A 273 -9.88 28.93 -6.55
CA LYS A 273 -10.12 30.32 -6.16
C LYS A 273 -8.97 30.96 -5.37
N GLY A 274 -7.86 30.23 -5.14
CA GLY A 274 -6.70 30.77 -4.43
C GLY A 274 -6.96 31.15 -2.96
N ASN A 275 -7.95 30.53 -2.31
CA ASN A 275 -8.23 30.76 -0.91
C ASN A 275 -7.03 30.31 -0.06
N LEU A 276 -6.65 31.12 0.90
CA LEU A 276 -5.60 30.81 1.87
C LEU A 276 -6.04 29.59 2.71
N ILE A 277 -5.52 28.42 2.36
CA ILE A 277 -5.65 27.24 3.20
C ILE A 277 -4.79 27.50 4.44
N PRO A 278 -5.30 27.30 5.67
CA PRO A 278 -4.50 27.44 6.87
C PRO A 278 -3.22 26.62 6.76
N ALA A 279 -2.08 27.19 7.18
CA ALA A 279 -0.82 26.45 7.20
C ALA A 279 -0.99 25.14 7.97
N PRO A 280 -0.52 24.00 7.44
CA PRO A 280 -0.64 22.72 8.12
C PRO A 280 0.11 22.75 9.46
N THR A 281 -0.50 22.15 10.48
CA THR A 281 0.07 22.07 11.84
C THR A 281 0.04 20.62 12.32
N PHE A 282 0.79 20.33 13.39
CA PHE A 282 0.72 19.00 14.04
C PHE A 282 -0.67 18.64 14.56
N GLN A 283 -1.51 19.64 14.84
CA GLN A 283 -2.89 19.42 15.28
C GLN A 283 -3.83 19.18 14.08
N TYR A 284 -3.54 19.80 12.95
CA TYR A 284 -4.30 19.73 11.71
C TYR A 284 -3.35 19.40 10.54
N PRO A 285 -2.83 18.16 10.49
CA PRO A 285 -1.95 17.76 9.40
C PRO A 285 -2.74 17.64 8.10
N THR A 286 -2.04 17.86 7.01
CA THR A 286 -2.60 17.76 5.68
C THR A 286 -1.76 16.82 4.82
N PHE A 287 -2.33 16.30 3.74
CA PHE A 287 -1.58 15.60 2.72
C PHE A 287 -2.02 16.05 1.32
N GLN A 288 -1.12 15.92 0.38
CA GLN A 288 -1.36 16.11 -1.05
C GLN A 288 -1.14 14.78 -1.78
N MET A 289 -1.99 14.48 -2.74
CA MET A 289 -1.80 13.35 -3.64
C MET A 289 -1.12 13.84 -4.91
N SER A 290 0.00 13.27 -5.23
CA SER A 290 0.70 13.40 -6.51
C SER A 290 0.56 12.10 -7.29
N LEU A 291 0.94 12.08 -8.57
CA LEU A 291 0.77 10.93 -9.47
C LEU A 291 1.24 9.58 -8.88
N ASN A 292 2.33 9.60 -8.11
CA ASN A 292 2.96 8.38 -7.60
C ASN A 292 3.26 8.41 -6.10
N LYS A 293 2.79 9.44 -5.38
CA LYS A 293 3.11 9.59 -3.95
C LYS A 293 2.08 10.40 -3.18
N LEU A 294 2.00 10.15 -1.87
CA LEU A 294 1.35 10.97 -0.86
C LEU A 294 2.41 11.84 -0.20
N ILE A 295 2.14 13.12 -0.03
CA ILE A 295 3.05 14.12 0.57
C ILE A 295 2.34 14.69 1.79
N PHE A 296 2.89 14.45 2.97
CA PHE A 296 2.33 14.86 4.26
C PHE A 296 3.01 16.10 4.80
N SER A 297 2.23 16.98 5.39
CA SER A 297 2.73 18.22 6.03
C SER A 297 1.95 18.52 7.32
N PRO A 298 2.62 18.82 8.44
CA PRO A 298 4.06 18.66 8.66
C PRO A 298 4.53 17.22 8.50
N GLU A 299 5.84 16.99 8.36
CA GLU A 299 6.43 15.67 8.21
C GLU A 299 6.15 14.80 9.44
N PRO A 300 5.43 13.66 9.31
CA PRO A 300 5.13 12.77 10.41
C PRO A 300 6.26 11.77 10.66
N SER A 301 6.37 11.28 11.89
CA SER A 301 7.28 10.18 12.24
C SER A 301 6.81 8.85 11.65
N ARG A 302 5.49 8.69 11.52
CA ARG A 302 4.85 7.50 10.94
C ARG A 302 3.50 7.89 10.36
N VAL A 303 3.10 7.22 9.28
CA VAL A 303 1.77 7.35 8.68
C VAL A 303 1.07 6.01 8.79
N ILE A 304 -0.21 6.05 9.16
CA ILE A 304 -1.11 4.92 9.14
C ILE A 304 -2.12 5.21 8.04
N ILE A 305 -2.24 4.29 7.10
CA ILE A 305 -3.03 4.45 5.89
C ILE A 305 -4.03 3.29 5.82
N ASP A 306 -5.30 3.63 5.66
CA ASP A 306 -6.32 2.69 5.25
C ASP A 306 -6.56 2.91 3.76
N TYR A 307 -6.44 1.89 2.97
CA TYR A 307 -6.58 1.99 1.52
C TYR A 307 -7.25 0.76 0.93
N MET A 308 -7.83 0.96 -0.23
CA MET A 308 -8.27 -0.15 -1.07
C MET A 308 -7.09 -0.59 -1.94
N SER A 309 -6.77 -1.87 -1.88
CA SER A 309 -5.74 -2.48 -2.71
C SER A 309 -6.26 -2.72 -4.13
N ASP A 310 -5.34 -2.88 -5.07
CA ASP A 310 -5.67 -3.48 -6.36
C ASP A 310 -6.36 -4.83 -6.17
N LEU A 311 -7.07 -5.27 -7.20
CA LEU A 311 -7.77 -6.54 -7.19
C LEU A 311 -6.85 -7.67 -6.70
N PRO A 312 -7.21 -8.37 -5.63
CA PRO A 312 -6.32 -9.35 -5.00
C PRO A 312 -5.96 -10.51 -5.94
N ILE A 313 -6.88 -10.83 -6.85
CA ILE A 313 -6.67 -11.84 -7.89
C ILE A 313 -7.54 -11.54 -9.11
N GLN A 314 -6.99 -11.75 -10.31
CA GLN A 314 -7.78 -11.68 -11.54
C GLN A 314 -8.57 -12.97 -11.71
N ILE A 315 -9.87 -12.84 -11.98
CA ILE A 315 -10.71 -13.99 -12.28
C ILE A 315 -10.35 -14.50 -13.68
N ASP A 316 -9.95 -15.77 -13.78
CA ASP A 316 -9.77 -16.48 -15.03
C ASP A 316 -10.88 -17.52 -15.20
N VAL A 317 -11.70 -17.34 -16.23
CA VAL A 317 -12.84 -18.24 -16.52
C VAL A 317 -12.45 -19.66 -16.94
N LEU A 318 -11.16 -19.90 -17.19
CA LEU A 318 -10.64 -21.24 -17.48
C LEU A 318 -10.06 -21.93 -16.24
N ASP A 319 -9.92 -21.23 -15.14
CA ASP A 319 -9.37 -21.80 -13.91
C ASP A 319 -10.39 -22.70 -13.22
N ALA A 320 -10.02 -23.97 -13.06
CA ALA A 320 -10.81 -25.00 -12.40
C ALA A 320 -10.42 -25.21 -10.92
N THR A 321 -9.38 -24.55 -10.44
CA THR A 321 -8.71 -24.89 -9.18
C THR A 321 -8.85 -23.83 -8.09
N THR A 322 -8.85 -22.55 -8.47
CA THR A 322 -8.90 -21.43 -7.53
C THR A 322 -10.33 -21.24 -7.03
N ASP A 323 -10.50 -21.24 -5.72
CA ASP A 323 -11.76 -20.84 -5.08
C ASP A 323 -11.81 -19.31 -4.95
N TYR A 324 -12.54 -18.66 -5.83
CA TYR A 324 -12.67 -17.20 -5.85
C TYR A 324 -13.48 -16.65 -4.68
N THR A 325 -14.24 -17.49 -3.93
CA THR A 325 -14.95 -17.03 -2.72
C THR A 325 -14.02 -16.65 -1.57
N LEU A 326 -12.76 -17.09 -1.62
CA LEU A 326 -11.71 -16.66 -0.67
C LEU A 326 -11.34 -15.18 -0.81
N TRP A 327 -11.58 -14.60 -2.00
CA TRP A 327 -11.20 -13.24 -2.36
C TRP A 327 -12.40 -12.31 -2.55
N TYR A 328 -13.50 -12.87 -3.06
CA TYR A 328 -14.72 -12.12 -3.39
C TYR A 328 -15.93 -12.80 -2.75
N PRO A 329 -16.74 -12.08 -1.94
CA PRO A 329 -17.99 -12.62 -1.41
C PRO A 329 -18.88 -13.17 -2.54
N GLU A 330 -19.54 -14.29 -2.30
CA GLU A 330 -20.38 -14.98 -3.29
C GLU A 330 -21.41 -14.03 -3.94
N LYS A 331 -22.05 -13.16 -3.13
CA LYS A 331 -23.00 -12.15 -3.64
C LYS A 331 -22.34 -11.18 -4.63
N LEU A 332 -21.07 -10.83 -4.40
CA LEU A 332 -20.31 -9.96 -5.30
C LEU A 332 -20.02 -10.67 -6.62
N ILE A 333 -19.67 -11.96 -6.58
CA ILE A 333 -19.45 -12.77 -7.79
C ILE A 333 -20.72 -12.85 -8.64
N PHE A 334 -21.88 -13.12 -8.04
CA PHE A 334 -23.16 -13.16 -8.79
C PHE A 334 -23.51 -11.81 -9.41
N ARG A 335 -23.31 -10.70 -8.68
CA ARG A 335 -23.56 -9.35 -9.22
C ARG A 335 -22.61 -9.02 -10.36
N LEU A 336 -21.34 -9.41 -10.23
CA LEU A 336 -20.31 -9.25 -11.26
C LEU A 336 -20.70 -9.97 -12.56
N VAL A 337 -21.11 -11.24 -12.45
CA VAL A 337 -21.53 -12.04 -13.61
C VAL A 337 -22.72 -11.42 -14.29
N ASN A 338 -23.73 -10.99 -13.53
CA ASN A 338 -24.92 -10.34 -14.08
C ASN A 338 -24.58 -9.03 -14.80
N GLU A 339 -23.67 -8.21 -14.23
CA GLU A 339 -23.26 -6.97 -14.87
C GLU A 339 -22.44 -7.22 -16.13
N ALA A 340 -21.53 -8.19 -16.11
CA ALA A 340 -20.75 -8.58 -17.29
C ALA A 340 -21.64 -9.11 -18.42
N ALA A 341 -22.65 -9.93 -18.09
CA ALA A 341 -23.63 -10.43 -19.05
C ALA A 341 -24.49 -9.29 -19.62
N ARG A 342 -24.89 -8.32 -18.77
CA ARG A 342 -25.62 -7.12 -19.22
C ARG A 342 -24.79 -6.30 -20.21
N GLN A 343 -23.50 -6.08 -19.92
CA GLN A 343 -22.60 -5.36 -20.82
C GLN A 343 -22.43 -6.08 -22.16
N PHE A 344 -22.28 -7.40 -22.12
CA PHE A 344 -22.21 -8.21 -23.35
C PHE A 344 -23.46 -8.06 -24.20
N ASN A 345 -24.65 -8.11 -23.58
CA ASN A 345 -25.92 -7.98 -24.30
C ASN A 345 -26.09 -6.59 -24.93
N LEU A 346 -25.62 -5.52 -24.24
CA LEU A 346 -25.59 -4.16 -24.79
C LEU A 346 -24.63 -4.06 -25.99
N GLU A 347 -23.39 -4.52 -25.85
CA GLU A 347 -22.41 -4.52 -26.96
C GLU A 347 -22.94 -5.29 -28.19
N SER A 348 -23.66 -6.41 -27.96
CA SER A 348 -24.23 -7.23 -29.04
C SER A 348 -25.40 -6.54 -29.73
N ARG A 349 -26.24 -5.80 -29.02
CA ARG A 349 -27.35 -5.02 -29.58
C ARG A 349 -26.84 -3.84 -30.41
N ASP A 350 -25.85 -3.11 -29.88
CA ASP A 350 -25.26 -1.97 -30.61
C ASP A 350 -24.61 -2.42 -31.92
N LEU A 351 -23.94 -3.59 -31.92
CA LEU A 351 -23.36 -4.16 -33.15
C LEU A 351 -24.43 -4.54 -34.17
N SER A 352 -25.56 -5.13 -33.72
CA SER A 352 -26.66 -5.50 -34.60
C SER A 352 -27.38 -4.28 -35.20
N GLN A 353 -27.56 -3.22 -34.42
CA GLN A 353 -28.09 -1.96 -34.89
C GLN A 353 -27.17 -1.27 -35.91
N TYR A 354 -25.86 -1.24 -35.62
CA TYR A 354 -24.87 -0.71 -36.55
C TYR A 354 -24.83 -1.47 -37.87
N GLN A 355 -24.89 -2.81 -37.82
CA GLN A 355 -24.96 -3.66 -39.03
C GLN A 355 -26.25 -3.44 -39.83
N ALA A 356 -27.39 -3.26 -39.15
CA ALA A 356 -28.66 -2.94 -39.80
C ALA A 356 -28.62 -1.57 -40.52
N GLN A 357 -28.08 -0.54 -39.85
CA GLN A 357 -27.90 0.79 -40.41
C GLN A 357 -26.93 0.78 -41.61
N ALA A 358 -25.81 0.03 -41.51
CA ALA A 358 -24.88 -0.11 -42.63
C ALA A 358 -25.52 -0.84 -43.82
N ALA A 359 -26.35 -1.87 -43.57
CA ALA A 359 -27.10 -2.54 -44.64
C ALA A 359 -28.14 -1.65 -45.30
N GLU A 360 -28.85 -0.80 -44.57
CA GLU A 360 -29.79 0.17 -45.09
C GLU A 360 -29.08 1.24 -45.95
N THR A 361 -27.89 1.69 -45.55
CA THR A 361 -27.08 2.67 -46.30
C THR A 361 -26.57 2.11 -47.63
N ILE A 362 -26.35 0.76 -47.68
CA ILE A 362 -25.91 0.07 -48.90
C ILE A 362 -27.10 -0.15 -49.85
N GLN A 363 -28.32 -0.30 -49.32
CA GLN A 363 -29.53 -0.52 -50.15
C GLN A 363 -30.18 0.74 -50.73
N ASN A 364 -29.84 1.90 -50.19
CA ASN A 364 -30.28 3.24 -50.69
C ASN A 364 -29.04 4.11 -51.02
N PRO A 365 -28.39 3.90 -52.21
CA PRO A 365 -27.24 4.70 -52.63
C PRO A 365 -27.64 6.14 -53.02
#